data_08bfabf2a029971ef7402e1ef29c246a
#
_entry.id   08bfabf2a029971ef7402e1ef29c246a
#
_cell.length_a   1.000
_cell.length_b   1.000
_cell.length_c   1.000
_cell.angle_alpha   90.00
_cell.angle_beta   90.00
_cell.angle_gamma   90.00
#
_symmetry.space_group_name_H-M   'P 1'
#
loop_
_entity.id
_entity.type
_entity.pdbx_description
1 polymer ?
#
loop_
_entity_poly.entity_id
_entity_poly.type
_entity_poly.pdbx_seq_one_letter_code
_entity_poly.pdbx_strand_id
1 'polypeptide(L)'
;MKKHILVVFVSSSVLVLTACGGGDGDSTSVIVDDGVPKNNIVNPVVRVESYTDIDSTVDTALSDASASKSLVTYKMLGVDGAEVDATTLVFTPKTVPPVNGWPIVVWAHGTTGVADKCAPSVLGLGQTAELIESLLDEGYVVVAPNYEGLGAPGNHPFLNLRSEAFSITDAVVAARKYLKDQLGKKVSDQWASIGHSQGGHAVLGAAQYASRAQLNYKGTVAIAPASNLASILTIGEQQASTLPINYQIQMLAQLDTYTALIVAGMQGHNKSVTYNEVFKNDTVILAPIAEAECSSTVGVQLGTAMSIYAAGNGQGTLTGYGRLQSGFMSIPVIDTFLKKESQPGLAPLNKKVFIYQGEADTTVPKAATDLLIASMKANGTSASNIQYTTSVAWDHGTVYTQNYESFVDNIDSLFQ
;
A
#
# COMPACT_ATOMS: atom_id res chain seq x y z
N MET A 1 -47.33 24.79 20.57
CA MET A 1 -46.41 23.90 21.34
C MET A 1 -45.06 23.93 20.61
N LYS A 2 -44.09 24.69 21.15
CA LYS A 2 -42.75 24.82 20.58
C LYS A 2 -41.88 23.69 21.18
N LYS A 3 -41.33 22.81 20.33
CA LYS A 3 -40.31 21.83 20.77
C LYS A 3 -38.94 22.48 20.65
N HIS A 4 -38.25 22.62 21.80
CA HIS A 4 -36.86 23.02 21.84
C HIS A 4 -35.97 21.79 21.54
N ILE A 5 -35.10 21.93 20.58
CA ILE A 5 -34.02 20.98 20.28
C ILE A 5 -32.82 21.40 21.12
N LEU A 6 -32.42 20.53 22.03
CA LEU A 6 -31.23 20.69 22.88
C LEU A 6 -30.02 20.22 22.08
N VAL A 7 -29.15 21.13 21.67
CA VAL A 7 -27.84 20.80 21.07
C VAL A 7 -26.85 20.69 22.20
N VAL A 8 -26.34 19.48 22.45
CA VAL A 8 -25.28 19.24 23.43
C VAL A 8 -23.94 19.46 22.73
N PHE A 9 -23.26 20.55 23.06
CA PHE A 9 -21.86 20.75 22.76
C PHE A 9 -21.00 19.98 23.78
N VAL A 10 -20.27 18.97 23.32
CA VAL A 10 -19.21 18.35 24.13
C VAL A 10 -17.97 19.21 23.93
N SER A 11 -17.70 20.06 24.90
CA SER A 11 -16.45 20.81 24.99
C SER A 11 -15.40 19.94 25.67
N SER A 12 -14.36 19.57 24.93
CA SER A 12 -13.16 18.93 25.49
C SER A 12 -12.38 19.97 26.33
N SER A 13 -12.48 19.86 27.62
CA SER A 13 -11.73 20.70 28.56
C SER A 13 -10.30 20.14 28.68
N VAL A 14 -9.32 20.89 28.20
CA VAL A 14 -7.91 20.65 28.47
C VAL A 14 -7.65 21.15 29.91
N LEU A 15 -7.40 20.25 30.85
CA LEU A 15 -6.91 20.58 32.16
C LEU A 15 -5.41 20.87 32.09
N VAL A 16 -5.04 22.13 32.19
CA VAL A 16 -3.65 22.55 32.43
C VAL A 16 -3.43 22.53 33.93
N LEU A 17 -2.71 21.54 34.41
CA LEU A 17 -2.17 21.52 35.77
C LEU A 17 -0.82 22.27 35.80
N THR A 18 -0.82 23.50 36.25
CA THR A 18 0.41 24.22 36.60
C THR A 18 0.86 23.78 37.99
N ALA A 19 1.90 22.95 38.07
CA ALA A 19 2.63 22.68 39.30
C ALA A 19 3.86 23.60 39.34
N CYS A 20 3.88 24.58 40.24
CA CYS A 20 5.08 25.27 40.63
C CYS A 20 5.83 24.45 41.70
N GLY A 21 7.08 24.09 41.41
CA GLY A 21 8.00 23.49 42.39
C GLY A 21 9.32 23.20 41.72
N GLY A 22 10.37 23.95 42.09
CA GLY A 22 11.70 23.88 41.45
C GLY A 22 12.48 22.63 41.83
N GLY A 23 13.42 22.25 40.93
CA GLY A 23 14.51 21.32 41.22
C GLY A 23 14.68 20.28 40.08
N ASP A 24 15.83 20.34 39.44
CA ASP A 24 16.51 19.39 38.62
C ASP A 24 15.83 18.87 37.34
N GLY A 25 16.55 19.12 36.24
CA GLY A 25 16.12 18.85 34.87
C GLY A 25 15.98 17.36 34.54
N ASP A 26 14.79 16.85 34.72
CA ASP A 26 14.35 15.64 34.06
C ASP A 26 13.32 16.07 32.99
N SER A 27 13.71 16.03 31.74
CA SER A 27 12.83 16.31 30.62
C SER A 27 11.83 15.16 30.50
N THR A 28 10.75 15.20 31.25
CA THR A 28 9.59 14.36 31.03
C THR A 28 9.04 14.72 29.66
N SER A 29 9.39 13.90 28.66
CA SER A 29 8.75 13.94 27.36
C SER A 29 7.26 13.65 27.56
N VAL A 30 6.41 14.64 27.34
CA VAL A 30 4.97 14.44 27.28
C VAL A 30 4.72 13.49 26.11
N ILE A 31 4.36 12.24 26.41
CA ILE A 31 3.94 11.29 25.40
C ILE A 31 2.59 11.80 24.90
N VAL A 32 2.59 12.47 23.75
CA VAL A 32 1.36 12.83 23.05
C VAL A 32 0.82 11.54 22.44
N ASP A 33 -0.36 11.11 22.89
CA ASP A 33 -1.08 10.01 22.24
C ASP A 33 -1.45 10.47 20.81
N ASP A 34 -0.87 9.83 19.82
CA ASP A 34 -1.11 10.10 18.39
C ASP A 34 -2.38 9.43 17.85
N GLY A 35 -3.16 8.77 18.71
CA GLY A 35 -4.40 8.06 18.34
C GLY A 35 -4.17 6.79 17.51
N VAL A 36 -2.92 6.39 17.28
CA VAL A 36 -2.57 5.18 16.54
C VAL A 36 -2.54 3.98 17.49
N PRO A 37 -3.37 2.93 17.26
CA PRO A 37 -3.36 1.74 18.11
C PRO A 37 -2.00 1.05 18.03
N LYS A 38 -1.33 0.91 19.16
CA LYS A 38 -0.01 0.27 19.25
C LYS A 38 -0.11 -1.24 19.01
N ASN A 39 0.91 -1.84 18.41
CA ASN A 39 0.99 -3.28 18.31
C ASN A 39 1.30 -3.88 19.69
N ASN A 40 0.30 -4.50 20.30
CA ASN A 40 0.40 -5.19 21.58
C ASN A 40 0.20 -6.70 21.43
N ILE A 41 0.35 -7.24 20.22
CA ILE A 41 0.19 -8.68 19.91
C ILE A 41 1.34 -9.45 20.55
N VAL A 42 1.02 -10.28 21.55
CA VAL A 42 2.03 -10.95 22.38
C VAL A 42 2.83 -11.98 21.59
N ASN A 43 2.17 -12.78 20.76
CA ASN A 43 2.77 -13.82 19.93
C ASN A 43 2.48 -13.55 18.45
N PRO A 44 3.17 -12.57 17.84
CA PRO A 44 2.87 -12.16 16.47
C PRO A 44 3.26 -13.20 15.41
N VAL A 45 4.18 -14.11 15.71
CA VAL A 45 4.61 -15.17 14.77
C VAL A 45 3.78 -16.42 14.98
N VAL A 46 3.04 -16.82 13.95
CA VAL A 46 2.15 -17.99 13.95
C VAL A 46 2.88 -19.22 13.40
N ARG A 47 3.51 -19.06 12.22
CA ARG A 47 4.21 -20.14 11.51
C ARG A 47 5.35 -19.56 10.69
N VAL A 48 6.38 -20.37 10.48
CA VAL A 48 7.52 -20.05 9.62
C VAL A 48 7.80 -21.23 8.70
N GLU A 49 7.96 -20.96 7.43
CA GLU A 49 8.29 -21.94 6.38
C GLU A 49 9.46 -21.40 5.55
N SER A 50 10.25 -22.30 4.96
CA SER A 50 11.24 -21.90 3.95
C SER A 50 10.51 -21.36 2.72
N TYR A 51 11.00 -20.27 2.15
CA TYR A 51 10.49 -19.74 0.90
C TYR A 51 11.35 -20.20 -0.28
N THR A 52 10.68 -20.60 -1.36
CA THR A 52 11.27 -20.87 -2.67
C THR A 52 10.41 -20.13 -3.70
N ASP A 53 11.04 -19.30 -4.54
CA ASP A 53 10.32 -18.62 -5.61
C ASP A 53 9.91 -19.61 -6.70
N ILE A 54 8.76 -19.36 -7.34
CA ILE A 54 8.25 -20.22 -8.43
C ILE A 54 9.11 -20.12 -9.70
N ASP A 55 9.81 -19.00 -9.91
CA ASP A 55 10.81 -18.84 -10.95
C ASP A 55 12.18 -19.26 -10.41
N SER A 56 12.73 -20.33 -10.96
CA SER A 56 14.01 -20.88 -10.52
C SER A 56 15.21 -19.93 -10.69
N THR A 57 15.13 -19.00 -11.63
CA THR A 57 16.16 -17.97 -11.85
C THR A 57 16.12 -16.95 -10.73
N VAL A 58 14.92 -16.47 -10.41
CA VAL A 58 14.67 -15.55 -9.27
C VAL A 58 15.06 -16.25 -7.94
N ASP A 59 14.66 -17.50 -7.76
CA ASP A 59 15.00 -18.27 -6.54
C ASP A 59 16.50 -18.41 -6.34
N THR A 60 17.24 -18.66 -7.43
CA THR A 60 18.71 -18.75 -7.40
C THR A 60 19.35 -17.42 -7.01
N ALA A 61 18.94 -16.33 -7.67
CA ALA A 61 19.46 -14.99 -7.40
C ALA A 61 19.21 -14.56 -5.94
N LEU A 62 17.99 -14.76 -5.44
CA LEU A 62 17.66 -14.52 -4.03
C LEU A 62 18.44 -15.41 -3.07
N SER A 63 18.75 -16.67 -3.44
CA SER A 63 19.58 -17.58 -2.64
C SER A 63 21.05 -17.15 -2.62
N ASP A 64 21.51 -16.55 -3.72
CA ASP A 64 22.86 -15.99 -3.82
C ASP A 64 23.00 -14.69 -3.01
N ALA A 65 21.97 -13.87 -2.90
CA ALA A 65 21.99 -12.63 -2.12
C ALA A 65 21.68 -12.83 -0.62
N SER A 66 20.86 -13.82 -0.25
CA SER A 66 20.36 -13.98 1.12
C SER A 66 21.01 -15.14 1.89
N ALA A 67 21.15 -15.00 3.21
CA ALA A 67 21.52 -16.09 4.12
C ALA A 67 20.31 -16.97 4.49
N SER A 68 19.08 -16.43 4.43
CA SER A 68 17.84 -17.20 4.60
C SER A 68 16.66 -16.50 3.91
N LYS A 69 15.73 -17.32 3.43
CA LYS A 69 14.45 -16.92 2.82
C LYS A 69 13.33 -17.62 3.57
N SER A 70 12.42 -16.87 4.16
CA SER A 70 11.34 -17.42 4.98
C SER A 70 10.00 -16.79 4.60
N LEU A 71 8.94 -17.61 4.56
CA LEU A 71 7.56 -17.19 4.58
C LEU A 71 7.07 -17.26 6.03
N VAL A 72 6.72 -16.11 6.59
CA VAL A 72 6.26 -15.99 7.97
C VAL A 72 4.78 -15.67 7.98
N THR A 73 3.97 -16.54 8.60
CA THR A 73 2.58 -16.21 8.95
C THR A 73 2.59 -15.48 10.28
N TYR A 74 1.96 -14.31 10.32
CA TYR A 74 1.95 -13.45 11.50
C TYR A 74 0.56 -12.92 11.82
N LYS A 75 0.34 -12.48 13.06
CA LYS A 75 -0.86 -11.78 13.50
C LYS A 75 -0.74 -10.29 13.25
N MET A 76 -1.79 -9.71 12.70
CA MET A 76 -1.95 -8.26 12.55
C MET A 76 -3.33 -7.80 12.99
N LEU A 77 -3.49 -6.50 13.20
CA LEU A 77 -4.81 -5.90 13.38
C LEU A 77 -5.42 -5.64 12.00
N GLY A 78 -6.48 -6.39 11.67
CA GLY A 78 -7.16 -6.28 10.40
C GLY A 78 -8.03 -5.03 10.26
N VAL A 79 -8.58 -4.85 9.06
CA VAL A 79 -9.45 -3.71 8.70
C VAL A 79 -10.65 -3.57 9.64
N ASP A 80 -11.22 -4.68 10.10
CA ASP A 80 -12.37 -4.71 11.03
C ASP A 80 -11.99 -4.51 12.50
N GLY A 81 -10.72 -4.31 12.79
CA GLY A 81 -10.23 -4.14 14.16
C GLY A 81 -10.07 -5.46 14.95
N ALA A 82 -10.21 -6.61 14.31
CA ALA A 82 -9.90 -7.91 14.88
C ALA A 82 -8.46 -8.35 14.53
N GLU A 83 -7.88 -9.24 15.34
CA GLU A 83 -6.64 -9.91 14.95
C GLU A 83 -6.92 -10.91 13.84
N VAL A 84 -6.13 -10.82 12.77
CA VAL A 84 -6.17 -11.74 11.62
C VAL A 84 -4.78 -12.28 11.33
N ASP A 85 -4.73 -13.41 10.61
CA ASP A 85 -3.47 -13.92 10.06
C ASP A 85 -3.13 -13.20 8.76
N ALA A 86 -1.86 -12.87 8.58
CA ALA A 86 -1.28 -12.37 7.35
C ALA A 86 0.05 -13.05 7.09
N THR A 87 0.59 -12.89 5.89
CA THR A 87 1.87 -13.49 5.52
C THR A 87 2.86 -12.46 5.04
N THR A 88 4.15 -12.70 5.29
CA THR A 88 5.25 -11.86 4.83
C THR A 88 6.45 -12.72 4.45
N LEU A 89 7.16 -12.31 3.40
CA LEU A 89 8.50 -12.84 3.15
C LEU A 89 9.52 -12.11 4.03
N VAL A 90 10.51 -12.83 4.52
CA VAL A 90 11.60 -12.30 5.32
C VAL A 90 12.91 -12.85 4.77
N PHE A 91 13.77 -11.93 4.32
CA PHE A 91 15.10 -12.24 3.79
C PHE A 91 16.16 -11.68 4.73
N THR A 92 17.19 -12.49 5.05
CA THR A 92 18.33 -12.02 5.85
C THR A 92 19.55 -11.85 4.95
N PRO A 93 20.33 -10.78 5.11
CA PRO A 93 21.53 -10.58 4.32
C PRO A 93 22.65 -11.56 4.72
N LYS A 94 23.61 -11.78 3.83
CA LYS A 94 24.85 -12.54 4.12
C LYS A 94 25.88 -11.73 4.88
N THR A 95 25.74 -10.43 4.94
CA THR A 95 26.66 -9.51 5.61
C THR A 95 26.71 -9.77 7.12
N VAL A 96 27.80 -9.38 7.77
CA VAL A 96 27.90 -9.41 9.22
C VAL A 96 27.04 -8.29 9.81
N PRO A 97 26.17 -8.58 10.81
CA PRO A 97 25.33 -7.54 11.39
C PRO A 97 26.18 -6.45 12.07
N PRO A 98 25.84 -5.17 11.89
CA PRO A 98 26.42 -4.07 12.66
C PRO A 98 26.26 -4.30 14.18
N VAL A 99 26.94 -3.48 15.00
CA VAL A 99 26.89 -3.58 16.47
C VAL A 99 25.43 -3.54 16.98
N ASN A 100 24.58 -2.69 16.38
CA ASN A 100 23.17 -2.56 16.75
C ASN A 100 22.23 -3.55 16.02
N GLY A 101 22.78 -4.47 15.22
CA GLY A 101 22.01 -5.38 14.37
C GLY A 101 21.66 -4.81 13.01
N TRP A 102 21.23 -5.69 12.11
CA TRP A 102 20.78 -5.29 10.78
C TRP A 102 19.55 -4.39 10.86
N PRO A 103 19.53 -3.25 10.17
CA PRO A 103 18.29 -2.48 9.99
C PRO A 103 17.28 -3.25 9.09
N ILE A 104 16.00 -2.90 9.20
CA ILE A 104 14.94 -3.53 8.40
C ILE A 104 14.50 -2.56 7.32
N VAL A 105 14.39 -3.05 6.08
CA VAL A 105 13.72 -2.34 4.98
C VAL A 105 12.50 -3.16 4.56
N VAL A 106 11.34 -2.50 4.53
CA VAL A 106 10.12 -3.11 4.01
C VAL A 106 10.02 -2.83 2.51
N TRP A 107 9.87 -3.89 1.72
CA TRP A 107 9.39 -3.81 0.35
C TRP A 107 7.88 -4.00 0.31
N ALA A 108 7.16 -3.01 -0.16
CA ALA A 108 5.71 -3.03 -0.35
C ALA A 108 5.37 -3.16 -1.84
N HIS A 109 4.72 -4.27 -2.20
CA HIS A 109 4.45 -4.63 -3.59
C HIS A 109 3.29 -3.85 -4.22
N GLY A 110 3.27 -3.80 -5.56
CA GLY A 110 2.17 -3.24 -6.35
C GLY A 110 0.96 -4.18 -6.44
N THR A 111 -0.04 -3.78 -7.22
CA THR A 111 -1.32 -4.49 -7.36
C THR A 111 -1.16 -5.88 -7.97
N THR A 112 -1.62 -6.90 -7.25
CA THR A 112 -1.67 -8.30 -7.69
C THR A 112 -3.08 -8.86 -7.74
N GLY A 113 -3.98 -8.39 -6.89
CA GLY A 113 -5.37 -8.82 -6.76
C GLY A 113 -5.89 -8.70 -5.33
N VAL A 114 -6.99 -9.38 -5.02
CA VAL A 114 -7.55 -9.44 -3.66
C VAL A 114 -7.68 -10.86 -3.12
N ALA A 115 -7.54 -11.88 -3.95
CA ALA A 115 -7.63 -13.28 -3.56
C ALA A 115 -6.30 -13.82 -3.02
N ASP A 116 -6.34 -14.76 -2.08
CA ASP A 116 -5.17 -15.42 -1.46
C ASP A 116 -4.09 -15.82 -2.47
N LYS A 117 -4.50 -16.45 -3.58
CA LYS A 117 -3.58 -16.92 -4.63
C LYS A 117 -2.80 -15.81 -5.32
N CYS A 118 -3.21 -14.56 -5.13
CA CYS A 118 -2.57 -13.39 -5.75
C CYS A 118 -1.44 -12.81 -4.88
N ALA A 119 -1.11 -13.44 -3.76
CA ALA A 119 0.03 -13.04 -2.94
C ALA A 119 1.34 -13.13 -3.73
N PRO A 120 2.25 -12.14 -3.67
CA PRO A 120 3.57 -12.23 -4.29
C PRO A 120 4.37 -13.47 -3.88
N SER A 121 4.21 -13.94 -2.64
CA SER A 121 4.84 -15.18 -2.18
C SER A 121 4.31 -16.44 -2.89
N VAL A 122 3.20 -16.35 -3.61
CA VAL A 122 2.59 -17.43 -4.41
C VAL A 122 2.85 -17.22 -5.90
N LEU A 123 2.75 -15.96 -6.38
CA LEU A 123 2.94 -15.60 -7.79
C LEU A 123 4.41 -15.53 -8.21
N GLY A 124 5.33 -15.43 -7.22
CA GLY A 124 6.73 -15.12 -7.46
C GLY A 124 7.01 -13.62 -7.44
N LEU A 125 8.26 -13.26 -7.19
CA LEU A 125 8.70 -11.88 -7.01
C LEU A 125 9.02 -11.18 -8.34
N GLY A 126 9.36 -11.95 -9.39
CA GLY A 126 9.69 -11.39 -10.70
C GLY A 126 10.75 -10.29 -10.60
N GLN A 127 10.53 -9.18 -11.28
CA GLN A 127 11.47 -8.03 -11.30
C GLN A 127 11.69 -7.37 -9.94
N THR A 128 10.85 -7.62 -8.95
CA THR A 128 11.03 -7.05 -7.61
C THR A 128 12.20 -7.69 -6.85
N ALA A 129 12.63 -8.88 -7.27
CA ALA A 129 13.77 -9.58 -6.71
C ALA A 129 15.06 -8.75 -6.81
N GLU A 130 15.29 -8.06 -7.92
CA GLU A 130 16.50 -7.23 -8.15
C GLU A 130 16.66 -6.13 -7.09
N LEU A 131 15.58 -5.46 -6.72
CA LEU A 131 15.63 -4.46 -5.64
C LEU A 131 15.85 -5.14 -4.27
N ILE A 132 15.23 -6.30 -4.03
CA ILE A 132 15.42 -7.06 -2.79
C ILE A 132 16.89 -7.50 -2.67
N GLU A 133 17.50 -8.00 -3.73
CA GLU A 133 18.92 -8.36 -3.80
C GLU A 133 19.82 -7.17 -3.46
N SER A 134 19.58 -6.01 -4.11
CA SER A 134 20.33 -4.79 -3.86
C SER A 134 20.27 -4.35 -2.39
N LEU A 135 19.09 -4.43 -1.76
CA LEU A 135 18.92 -4.11 -0.35
C LEU A 135 19.62 -5.12 0.58
N LEU A 136 19.64 -6.40 0.20
CA LEU A 136 20.35 -7.43 0.94
C LEU A 136 21.89 -7.25 0.88
N ASP A 137 22.40 -6.85 -0.27
CA ASP A 137 23.85 -6.58 -0.47
C ASP A 137 24.31 -5.39 0.37
N GLU A 138 23.46 -4.38 0.59
CA GLU A 138 23.70 -3.26 1.51
C GLU A 138 23.57 -3.67 3.00
N GLY A 139 23.14 -4.90 3.28
CA GLY A 139 23.08 -5.42 4.64
C GLY A 139 21.77 -5.15 5.36
N TYR A 140 20.70 -4.94 4.66
CA TYR A 140 19.35 -4.82 5.23
C TYR A 140 18.67 -6.19 5.34
N VAL A 141 17.94 -6.40 6.43
CA VAL A 141 16.87 -7.40 6.43
C VAL A 141 15.73 -6.87 5.58
N VAL A 142 15.28 -7.63 4.58
CA VAL A 142 14.12 -7.25 3.77
C VAL A 142 12.89 -7.99 4.26
N VAL A 143 11.82 -7.23 4.55
CA VAL A 143 10.51 -7.73 4.92
C VAL A 143 9.53 -7.34 3.83
N ALA A 144 8.88 -8.32 3.19
CA ALA A 144 7.96 -8.10 2.08
C ALA A 144 6.59 -8.70 2.40
N PRO A 145 5.69 -7.92 3.07
CA PRO A 145 4.34 -8.38 3.41
C PRO A 145 3.49 -8.58 2.16
N ASN A 146 2.69 -9.65 2.16
CA ASN A 146 1.68 -9.88 1.13
C ASN A 146 0.42 -9.01 1.32
N TYR A 147 0.28 -8.31 2.43
CA TYR A 147 -0.88 -7.59 2.97
C TYR A 147 -1.99 -8.52 3.53
N GLU A 148 -2.93 -7.93 4.29
CA GLU A 148 -4.14 -8.60 4.78
C GLU A 148 -4.92 -9.24 3.63
N GLY A 149 -5.32 -10.51 3.76
CA GLY A 149 -6.13 -11.23 2.78
C GLY A 149 -5.38 -11.70 1.53
N LEU A 150 -4.05 -11.54 1.44
CA LEU A 150 -3.23 -12.14 0.40
C LEU A 150 -2.32 -13.23 1.00
N GLY A 151 -2.46 -14.46 0.52
CA GLY A 151 -1.78 -15.62 1.09
C GLY A 151 -2.26 -15.99 2.50
N ALA A 152 -3.41 -15.46 2.92
CA ALA A 152 -4.09 -15.72 4.17
C ALA A 152 -5.61 -15.50 3.96
N PRO A 153 -6.50 -16.12 4.78
CA PRO A 153 -7.93 -16.09 4.54
C PRO A 153 -8.53 -14.68 4.52
N GLY A 154 -9.45 -14.44 3.59
CA GLY A 154 -10.20 -13.21 3.41
C GLY A 154 -9.86 -12.49 2.10
N ASN A 155 -10.68 -11.52 1.71
CA ASN A 155 -10.35 -10.66 0.57
C ASN A 155 -9.45 -9.52 1.05
N HIS A 156 -8.39 -9.25 0.32
CA HIS A 156 -7.52 -8.10 0.58
C HIS A 156 -8.32 -6.79 0.53
N PRO A 157 -8.29 -5.96 1.60
CA PRO A 157 -8.92 -4.63 1.60
C PRO A 157 -8.13 -3.66 0.70
N PHE A 158 -8.18 -3.89 -0.61
CA PHE A 158 -7.37 -3.24 -1.63
C PHE A 158 -7.45 -1.71 -1.54
N LEU A 159 -6.29 -1.07 -1.41
CA LEU A 159 -6.13 0.38 -1.23
C LEU A 159 -6.84 0.93 0.03
N ASN A 160 -7.13 0.12 1.04
CA ASN A 160 -7.44 0.64 2.36
C ASN A 160 -6.14 1.00 3.08
N LEU A 161 -5.87 2.29 3.24
CA LEU A 161 -4.61 2.81 3.74
C LEU A 161 -4.22 2.24 5.10
N ARG A 162 -5.20 2.09 6.00
CA ARG A 162 -4.97 1.58 7.35
C ARG A 162 -4.64 0.10 7.35
N SER A 163 -5.36 -0.73 6.58
CA SER A 163 -5.09 -2.16 6.47
C SER A 163 -3.69 -2.42 5.90
N GLU A 164 -3.32 -1.75 4.81
CA GLU A 164 -2.00 -1.90 4.20
C GLU A 164 -0.88 -1.41 5.14
N ALA A 165 -1.09 -0.28 5.81
CA ALA A 165 -0.13 0.25 6.79
C ALA A 165 0.07 -0.70 7.98
N PHE A 166 -1.02 -1.32 8.47
CA PHE A 166 -0.94 -2.27 9.58
C PHE A 166 -0.31 -3.60 9.13
N SER A 167 -0.56 -4.03 7.90
CA SER A 167 0.16 -5.17 7.31
C SER A 167 1.67 -4.94 7.35
N ILE A 168 2.13 -3.73 7.01
CA ILE A 168 3.56 -3.37 7.04
C ILE A 168 4.08 -3.29 8.48
N THR A 169 3.46 -2.49 9.33
CA THR A 169 3.97 -2.24 10.70
C THR A 169 3.99 -3.50 11.54
N ASP A 170 2.97 -4.36 11.42
CA ASP A 170 2.88 -5.59 12.18
C ASP A 170 3.82 -6.68 11.61
N ALA A 171 4.06 -6.70 10.29
CA ALA A 171 5.08 -7.56 9.68
C ALA A 171 6.50 -7.24 10.19
N VAL A 172 6.84 -5.96 10.31
CA VAL A 172 8.15 -5.52 10.87
C VAL A 172 8.32 -6.03 12.30
N VAL A 173 7.29 -5.89 13.14
CA VAL A 173 7.32 -6.39 14.53
C VAL A 173 7.47 -7.90 14.56
N ALA A 174 6.70 -8.63 13.74
CA ALA A 174 6.74 -10.09 13.68
C ALA A 174 8.09 -10.61 13.14
N ALA A 175 8.58 -10.02 12.05
CA ALA A 175 9.88 -10.40 11.46
C ALA A 175 11.04 -10.17 12.45
N ARG A 176 11.05 -9.01 13.12
CA ARG A 176 12.07 -8.72 14.14
C ARG A 176 12.02 -9.72 15.29
N LYS A 177 10.81 -10.08 15.76
CA LYS A 177 10.63 -11.08 16.82
C LYS A 177 11.10 -12.47 16.35
N TYR A 178 10.72 -12.88 15.15
CA TYR A 178 11.17 -14.13 14.53
C TYR A 178 12.70 -14.25 14.49
N LEU A 179 13.33 -13.22 13.92
CA LEU A 179 14.78 -13.22 13.73
C LEU A 179 15.54 -13.22 15.06
N LYS A 180 15.09 -12.47 16.05
CA LYS A 180 15.73 -12.39 17.38
C LYS A 180 15.49 -13.64 18.21
N ASP A 181 14.23 -14.04 18.37
CA ASP A 181 13.85 -15.03 19.37
C ASP A 181 14.02 -16.46 18.86
N GLN A 182 13.77 -16.71 17.56
CA GLN A 182 13.85 -18.05 16.99
C GLN A 182 15.20 -18.34 16.32
N LEU A 183 15.83 -17.34 15.71
CA LEU A 183 17.11 -17.53 15.02
C LEU A 183 18.31 -16.93 15.76
N GLY A 184 18.11 -16.22 16.88
CA GLY A 184 19.18 -15.57 17.63
C GLY A 184 19.96 -14.50 16.84
N LYS A 185 19.34 -13.93 15.80
CA LYS A 185 19.96 -12.93 14.94
C LYS A 185 19.95 -11.55 15.57
N LYS A 186 20.99 -10.76 15.32
CA LYS A 186 21.04 -9.36 15.73
C LYS A 186 20.29 -8.49 14.72
N VAL A 187 19.11 -8.01 15.09
CA VAL A 187 18.27 -7.12 14.29
C VAL A 187 18.02 -5.82 15.05
N SER A 188 18.23 -4.70 14.39
CA SER A 188 18.01 -3.35 14.90
C SER A 188 16.53 -3.08 15.21
N ASP A 189 16.24 -2.01 15.93
CA ASP A 189 14.90 -1.42 16.01
C ASP A 189 14.62 -0.39 14.90
N GLN A 190 15.63 -0.05 14.10
CA GLN A 190 15.51 0.87 12.99
C GLN A 190 14.88 0.19 11.77
N TRP A 191 13.92 0.89 11.15
CA TRP A 191 13.30 0.40 9.93
C TRP A 191 12.88 1.54 9.00
N ALA A 192 12.86 1.25 7.71
CA ALA A 192 12.38 2.12 6.65
C ALA A 192 11.47 1.33 5.70
N SER A 193 10.79 2.00 4.80
CA SER A 193 9.92 1.36 3.83
C SER A 193 10.11 1.91 2.43
N ILE A 194 9.91 1.06 1.43
CA ILE A 194 9.91 1.39 0.01
C ILE A 194 8.81 0.61 -0.70
N GLY A 195 8.10 1.23 -1.64
CA GLY A 195 7.05 0.55 -2.38
C GLY A 195 6.64 1.26 -3.65
N HIS A 196 6.09 0.51 -4.60
CA HIS A 196 5.67 0.98 -5.92
C HIS A 196 4.16 0.87 -6.10
N SER A 197 3.53 1.88 -6.73
CA SER A 197 2.11 1.88 -7.07
C SER A 197 1.22 1.72 -5.83
N GLN A 198 0.42 0.65 -5.69
CA GLN A 198 -0.25 0.27 -4.44
C GLN A 198 0.76 0.21 -3.27
N GLY A 199 1.96 -0.33 -3.49
CA GLY A 199 3.01 -0.34 -2.47
C GLY A 199 3.48 1.06 -2.08
N GLY A 200 3.51 2.00 -3.03
CA GLY A 200 3.76 3.42 -2.77
C GLY A 200 2.69 4.04 -1.87
N HIS A 201 1.42 3.70 -2.08
CA HIS A 201 0.31 4.04 -1.19
C HIS A 201 0.49 3.42 0.20
N ALA A 202 0.79 2.13 0.25
CA ALA A 202 0.96 1.37 1.49
C ALA A 202 2.09 1.93 2.38
N VAL A 203 3.24 2.31 1.79
CA VAL A 203 4.36 2.86 2.57
C VAL A 203 4.11 4.29 3.04
N LEU A 204 3.31 5.08 2.34
CA LEU A 204 2.83 6.37 2.85
C LEU A 204 1.88 6.17 4.04
N GLY A 205 1.03 5.15 3.98
CA GLY A 205 0.23 4.70 5.12
C GLY A 205 1.11 4.24 6.28
N ALA A 206 2.11 3.41 6.02
CA ALA A 206 3.06 2.95 7.04
C ALA A 206 3.82 4.12 7.70
N ALA A 207 4.18 5.16 6.93
CA ALA A 207 4.76 6.38 7.48
C ALA A 207 3.80 7.13 8.43
N GLN A 208 2.51 7.18 8.08
CA GLN A 208 1.47 7.80 8.90
C GLN A 208 1.20 7.02 10.19
N TYR A 209 1.26 5.70 10.14
CA TYR A 209 0.97 4.79 11.25
C TYR A 209 2.23 4.15 11.87
N ALA A 210 3.42 4.70 11.59
CA ALA A 210 4.70 4.10 11.99
C ALA A 210 4.85 3.85 13.51
N SER A 211 4.23 4.70 14.33
CA SER A 211 4.24 4.57 15.79
C SER A 211 3.58 3.29 16.30
N ARG A 212 2.75 2.63 15.47
CA ARG A 212 2.14 1.34 15.78
C ARG A 212 3.20 0.26 16.07
N ALA A 213 4.27 0.23 15.30
CA ALA A 213 5.35 -0.75 15.47
C ALA A 213 6.13 -0.58 16.78
N GLN A 214 6.07 0.59 17.41
CA GLN A 214 6.86 0.93 18.60
C GLN A 214 8.38 0.72 18.38
N LEU A 215 8.83 0.98 17.16
CA LEU A 215 10.19 0.87 16.69
C LEU A 215 10.64 2.20 16.05
N ASN A 216 11.93 2.33 15.78
CA ASN A 216 12.53 3.56 15.26
C ASN A 216 12.36 3.65 13.73
N TYR A 217 11.23 4.17 13.29
CA TYR A 217 10.97 4.45 11.88
C TYR A 217 11.85 5.58 11.35
N LYS A 218 12.48 5.37 10.19
CA LYS A 218 13.44 6.30 9.61
C LYS A 218 12.87 7.13 8.46
N GLY A 219 11.98 6.57 7.66
CA GLY A 219 11.36 7.25 6.51
C GLY A 219 10.97 6.29 5.40
N THR A 220 10.57 6.84 4.25
CA THR A 220 10.03 6.05 3.14
C THR A 220 10.44 6.55 1.76
N VAL A 221 10.47 5.61 0.81
CA VAL A 221 10.54 5.85 -0.63
C VAL A 221 9.22 5.37 -1.25
N ALA A 222 8.40 6.30 -1.74
CA ALA A 222 7.12 6.02 -2.40
C ALA A 222 7.26 6.25 -3.92
N ILE A 223 7.09 5.18 -4.70
CA ILE A 223 7.28 5.20 -6.15
C ILE A 223 5.91 5.14 -6.81
N ALA A 224 5.57 6.15 -7.62
CA ALA A 224 4.27 6.28 -8.30
C ALA A 224 3.07 5.94 -7.37
N PRO A 225 2.96 6.57 -6.18
CA PRO A 225 2.01 6.15 -5.15
C PRO A 225 0.56 6.37 -5.58
N ALA A 226 -0.26 5.32 -5.54
CA ALA A 226 -1.69 5.44 -5.75
C ALA A 226 -2.30 6.38 -4.71
N SER A 227 -2.97 7.44 -5.16
CA SER A 227 -3.58 8.46 -4.29
C SER A 227 -4.61 9.26 -5.07
N ASN A 228 -5.52 9.96 -4.39
CA ASN A 228 -6.55 10.72 -5.08
C ASN A 228 -7.32 9.88 -6.12
N LEU A 229 -7.76 8.68 -5.71
CA LEU A 229 -8.30 7.65 -6.61
C LEU A 229 -9.43 8.15 -7.52
N ALA A 230 -10.32 9.01 -7.01
CA ALA A 230 -11.36 9.63 -7.82
C ALA A 230 -10.79 10.47 -8.97
N SER A 231 -9.65 11.14 -8.74
CA SER A 231 -8.94 11.91 -9.78
C SER A 231 -8.30 10.98 -10.80
N ILE A 232 -7.68 9.87 -10.36
CA ILE A 232 -7.11 8.85 -11.27
C ILE A 232 -8.19 8.31 -12.19
N LEU A 233 -9.35 7.90 -11.65
CA LEU A 233 -10.47 7.38 -12.43
C LEU A 233 -10.98 8.44 -13.42
N THR A 234 -11.18 9.69 -12.99
CA THR A 234 -11.69 10.76 -13.84
C THR A 234 -10.71 11.13 -14.96
N ILE A 235 -9.42 11.26 -14.64
CA ILE A 235 -8.37 11.58 -15.63
C ILE A 235 -8.23 10.45 -16.63
N GLY A 236 -8.19 9.20 -16.15
CA GLY A 236 -8.07 8.02 -17.00
C GLY A 236 -9.25 7.86 -17.96
N GLU A 237 -10.49 8.11 -17.52
CA GLU A 237 -11.68 8.14 -18.38
C GLU A 237 -11.56 9.20 -19.50
N GLN A 238 -11.11 10.41 -19.13
CA GLN A 238 -10.91 11.50 -20.09
C GLN A 238 -9.83 11.15 -21.11
N GLN A 239 -8.71 10.63 -20.67
CA GLN A 239 -7.62 10.21 -21.55
C GLN A 239 -8.07 9.09 -22.47
N ALA A 240 -8.72 8.06 -21.96
CA ALA A 240 -9.22 6.93 -22.73
C ALA A 240 -10.15 7.40 -23.88
N SER A 241 -11.00 8.41 -23.62
CA SER A 241 -11.95 8.93 -24.62
C SER A 241 -11.30 9.52 -25.88
N THR A 242 -10.02 9.87 -25.81
CA THR A 242 -9.26 10.47 -26.92
C THR A 242 -8.39 9.45 -27.68
N LEU A 243 -8.30 8.21 -27.18
CA LEU A 243 -7.42 7.18 -27.74
C LEU A 243 -8.08 6.38 -28.85
N PRO A 244 -7.30 5.83 -29.80
CA PRO A 244 -7.77 4.78 -30.69
C PRO A 244 -8.34 3.59 -29.91
N ILE A 245 -9.35 2.92 -30.48
CA ILE A 245 -10.18 1.93 -29.77
C ILE A 245 -9.39 0.86 -28.99
N ASN A 246 -8.30 0.34 -29.54
CA ASN A 246 -7.50 -0.69 -28.85
C ASN A 246 -6.85 -0.15 -27.57
N TYR A 247 -6.26 1.04 -27.60
CA TYR A 247 -5.68 1.70 -26.43
C TYR A 247 -6.75 2.18 -25.45
N GLN A 248 -7.90 2.63 -25.99
CA GLN A 248 -9.06 2.97 -25.18
C GLN A 248 -9.53 1.77 -24.36
N ILE A 249 -9.70 0.60 -25.00
CA ILE A 249 -10.09 -0.65 -24.33
C ILE A 249 -9.07 -1.04 -23.27
N GLN A 250 -7.78 -0.99 -23.58
CA GLN A 250 -6.73 -1.33 -22.62
C GLN A 250 -6.79 -0.45 -21.37
N MET A 251 -6.89 0.87 -21.53
CA MET A 251 -6.95 1.81 -20.42
C MET A 251 -8.23 1.63 -19.60
N LEU A 252 -9.38 1.50 -20.25
CA LEU A 252 -10.67 1.32 -19.58
C LEU A 252 -10.75 -0.01 -18.84
N ALA A 253 -10.23 -1.09 -19.41
CA ALA A 253 -10.16 -2.40 -18.74
C ALA A 253 -9.29 -2.34 -17.48
N GLN A 254 -8.19 -1.59 -17.52
CA GLN A 254 -7.34 -1.37 -16.35
C GLN A 254 -8.08 -0.58 -15.24
N LEU A 255 -8.77 0.51 -15.59
CA LEU A 255 -9.56 1.29 -14.63
C LEU A 255 -10.69 0.46 -14.01
N ASP A 256 -11.40 -0.33 -14.84
CA ASP A 256 -12.46 -1.21 -14.37
C ASP A 256 -11.92 -2.34 -13.48
N THR A 257 -10.71 -2.84 -13.77
CA THR A 257 -10.01 -3.81 -12.91
C THR A 257 -9.77 -3.22 -11.53
N TYR A 258 -9.16 -2.05 -11.42
CA TYR A 258 -8.92 -1.42 -10.12
C TYR A 258 -10.22 -1.12 -9.38
N THR A 259 -11.25 -0.67 -10.10
CA THR A 259 -12.58 -0.43 -9.54
C THR A 259 -13.19 -1.73 -9.00
N ALA A 260 -13.06 -2.84 -9.73
CA ALA A 260 -13.56 -4.16 -9.29
C ALA A 260 -12.79 -4.67 -8.05
N LEU A 261 -11.47 -4.50 -8.00
CA LEU A 261 -10.66 -4.86 -6.83
C LEU A 261 -11.04 -4.01 -5.60
N ILE A 262 -11.29 -2.71 -5.77
CA ILE A 262 -11.79 -1.84 -4.68
C ILE A 262 -13.13 -2.37 -4.14
N VAL A 263 -14.08 -2.68 -5.04
CA VAL A 263 -15.39 -3.21 -4.63
C VAL A 263 -15.23 -4.55 -3.91
N ALA A 264 -14.44 -5.47 -4.44
CA ALA A 264 -14.16 -6.78 -3.84
C ALA A 264 -13.54 -6.64 -2.44
N GLY A 265 -12.55 -5.77 -2.30
CA GLY A 265 -11.90 -5.46 -1.02
C GLY A 265 -12.87 -4.83 -0.01
N MET A 266 -13.67 -3.86 -0.44
CA MET A 266 -14.68 -3.24 0.43
C MET A 266 -15.73 -4.24 0.89
N GLN A 267 -16.21 -5.13 0.02
CA GLN A 267 -17.20 -6.17 0.39
C GLN A 267 -16.68 -7.15 1.42
N GLY A 268 -15.37 -7.34 1.53
CA GLY A 268 -14.76 -8.16 2.57
C GLY A 268 -15.21 -7.74 3.98
N HIS A 269 -15.31 -6.43 4.21
CA HIS A 269 -15.63 -5.83 5.52
C HIS A 269 -16.91 -4.97 5.54
N ASN A 270 -17.47 -4.61 4.39
CA ASN A 270 -18.70 -3.82 4.29
C ASN A 270 -19.67 -4.41 3.26
N LYS A 271 -20.62 -5.21 3.72
CA LYS A 271 -21.60 -5.90 2.86
C LYS A 271 -22.62 -4.96 2.21
N SER A 272 -22.64 -3.67 2.55
CA SER A 272 -23.54 -2.69 1.90
C SER A 272 -23.04 -2.26 0.52
N VAL A 273 -21.79 -2.51 0.17
CA VAL A 273 -21.24 -2.21 -1.16
C VAL A 273 -21.51 -3.38 -2.10
N THR A 274 -22.10 -3.12 -3.25
CA THR A 274 -22.40 -4.15 -4.24
C THR A 274 -21.89 -3.76 -5.64
N TYR A 275 -21.57 -4.77 -6.45
CA TYR A 275 -21.15 -4.53 -7.83
C TYR A 275 -22.21 -3.81 -8.66
N ASN A 276 -23.51 -4.03 -8.40
CA ASN A 276 -24.62 -3.37 -9.12
C ASN A 276 -24.68 -1.86 -8.88
N GLU A 277 -24.17 -1.37 -7.75
CA GLU A 277 -24.10 0.07 -7.47
C GLU A 277 -22.99 0.76 -8.24
N VAL A 278 -21.96 0.01 -8.64
CA VAL A 278 -20.75 0.53 -9.28
C VAL A 278 -20.73 0.25 -10.78
N PHE A 279 -21.15 -0.95 -11.21
CA PHE A 279 -21.05 -1.40 -12.59
C PHE A 279 -22.43 -1.54 -13.26
N LYS A 280 -22.45 -1.38 -14.58
CA LYS A 280 -23.61 -1.60 -15.44
C LYS A 280 -23.57 -2.99 -16.09
N ASN A 281 -24.67 -3.31 -16.76
CA ASN A 281 -25.05 -4.58 -17.36
C ASN A 281 -23.94 -5.49 -17.90
N ASP A 282 -23.06 -4.94 -18.74
CA ASP A 282 -22.04 -5.78 -19.40
C ASP A 282 -20.88 -6.09 -18.46
N THR A 283 -20.52 -5.12 -17.60
CA THR A 283 -19.37 -5.23 -16.69
C THR A 283 -19.76 -5.84 -15.34
N VAL A 284 -21.00 -5.61 -14.85
CA VAL A 284 -21.43 -6.13 -13.54
C VAL A 284 -21.37 -7.66 -13.43
N ILE A 285 -21.53 -8.36 -14.56
CA ILE A 285 -21.48 -9.83 -14.59
C ILE A 285 -20.03 -10.34 -14.43
N LEU A 286 -19.06 -9.57 -14.93
CA LEU A 286 -17.64 -9.92 -14.92
C LEU A 286 -16.90 -9.41 -13.68
N ALA A 287 -17.26 -8.22 -13.19
CA ALA A 287 -16.54 -7.57 -12.09
C ALA A 287 -16.33 -8.47 -10.84
N PRO A 288 -17.29 -9.35 -10.43
CA PRO A 288 -17.12 -10.25 -9.29
C PRO A 288 -15.97 -11.26 -9.41
N ILE A 289 -15.43 -11.50 -10.61
CA ILE A 289 -14.25 -12.37 -10.76
C ILE A 289 -13.04 -11.83 -9.99
N ALA A 290 -13.02 -10.53 -9.69
CA ALA A 290 -11.99 -9.90 -8.87
C ALA A 290 -11.83 -10.54 -7.48
N GLU A 291 -12.90 -11.19 -6.95
CA GLU A 291 -12.83 -11.91 -5.67
C GLU A 291 -12.03 -13.22 -5.73
N ALA A 292 -11.84 -13.75 -6.93
CA ALA A 292 -11.21 -15.06 -7.13
C ALA A 292 -10.00 -15.03 -8.05
N GLU A 293 -9.85 -14.00 -8.90
CA GLU A 293 -8.80 -13.91 -9.91
C GLU A 293 -7.84 -12.75 -9.63
N CYS A 294 -6.59 -12.91 -10.08
CA CYS A 294 -5.58 -11.88 -9.95
C CYS A 294 -5.80 -10.76 -10.97
N SER A 295 -5.30 -9.57 -10.67
CA SER A 295 -5.55 -8.34 -11.44
C SER A 295 -5.32 -8.49 -12.95
N SER A 296 -4.29 -9.23 -13.36
CA SER A 296 -4.01 -9.48 -14.78
C SER A 296 -5.13 -10.26 -15.48
N THR A 297 -5.65 -11.31 -14.83
CA THR A 297 -6.77 -12.11 -15.35
C THR A 297 -8.05 -11.28 -15.42
N VAL A 298 -8.34 -10.50 -14.39
CA VAL A 298 -9.50 -9.58 -14.36
C VAL A 298 -9.43 -8.60 -15.53
N GLY A 299 -8.27 -7.97 -15.73
CA GLY A 299 -8.05 -7.01 -16.82
C GLY A 299 -8.21 -7.64 -18.22
N VAL A 300 -7.67 -8.84 -18.40
CA VAL A 300 -7.83 -9.57 -19.66
C VAL A 300 -9.29 -9.91 -19.95
N GLN A 301 -10.05 -10.36 -18.96
CA GLN A 301 -11.46 -10.71 -19.17
C GLN A 301 -12.32 -9.48 -19.47
N LEU A 302 -12.13 -8.37 -18.73
CA LEU A 302 -12.82 -7.12 -18.97
C LEU A 302 -12.47 -6.53 -20.36
N GLY A 303 -11.19 -6.51 -20.72
CA GLY A 303 -10.73 -6.03 -22.02
C GLY A 303 -11.22 -6.89 -23.17
N THR A 304 -11.28 -8.22 -23.00
CA THR A 304 -11.84 -9.15 -23.98
C THR A 304 -13.32 -8.89 -24.22
N ALA A 305 -14.11 -8.69 -23.16
CA ALA A 305 -15.55 -8.38 -23.30
C ALA A 305 -15.76 -7.07 -24.07
N MET A 306 -14.99 -6.01 -23.74
CA MET A 306 -15.02 -4.74 -24.46
C MET A 306 -14.64 -4.92 -25.95
N SER A 307 -13.61 -5.72 -26.22
CA SER A 307 -13.15 -5.99 -27.60
C SER A 307 -14.20 -6.73 -28.42
N ILE A 308 -14.85 -7.74 -27.84
CA ILE A 308 -15.94 -8.48 -28.48
C ILE A 308 -17.12 -7.54 -28.79
N TYR A 309 -17.49 -6.68 -27.84
CA TYR A 309 -18.55 -5.71 -28.05
C TYR A 309 -18.23 -4.73 -29.18
N ALA A 310 -17.03 -4.15 -29.16
CA ALA A 310 -16.60 -3.19 -30.18
C ALA A 310 -16.57 -3.82 -31.60
N ALA A 311 -16.16 -5.07 -31.71
CA ALA A 311 -16.18 -5.81 -32.97
C ALA A 311 -17.61 -6.17 -33.44
N GLY A 312 -18.47 -6.56 -32.49
CA GLY A 312 -19.84 -7.04 -32.76
C GLY A 312 -20.84 -5.94 -33.13
N ASN A 313 -20.64 -4.70 -32.69
CA ASN A 313 -21.56 -3.58 -32.99
C ASN A 313 -21.34 -2.97 -34.39
N GLY A 314 -20.36 -3.46 -35.14
CA GLY A 314 -20.06 -3.03 -36.53
C GLY A 314 -19.50 -1.60 -36.66
N GLN A 315 -19.33 -0.88 -35.56
CA GLN A 315 -18.84 0.51 -35.54
C GLN A 315 -17.41 0.61 -34.98
N GLY A 316 -16.87 -0.45 -34.36
CA GLY A 316 -15.54 -0.43 -33.74
C GLY A 316 -15.45 0.53 -32.56
N THR A 317 -16.53 0.71 -31.80
CA THR A 317 -16.61 1.64 -30.67
C THR A 317 -17.20 0.97 -29.43
N LEU A 318 -16.99 1.59 -28.26
CA LEU A 318 -17.63 1.19 -26.99
C LEU A 318 -18.94 1.95 -26.71
N THR A 319 -19.50 2.65 -27.70
CA THR A 319 -20.77 3.36 -27.54
C THR A 319 -21.88 2.38 -27.17
N GLY A 320 -22.49 2.59 -26.01
CA GLY A 320 -23.54 1.71 -25.48
C GLY A 320 -23.05 0.54 -24.62
N TYR A 321 -21.74 0.27 -24.55
CA TYR A 321 -21.20 -0.70 -23.61
C TYR A 321 -21.38 -0.24 -22.17
N GLY A 322 -22.00 -1.08 -21.36
CA GLY A 322 -22.32 -0.76 -19.96
C GLY A 322 -21.15 -0.99 -19.02
N ARG A 323 -20.36 0.04 -18.71
CA ARG A 323 -19.22 -0.05 -17.78
C ARG A 323 -19.60 0.36 -16.36
N LEU A 324 -19.51 1.63 -16.06
CA LEU A 324 -19.70 2.18 -14.71
C LEU A 324 -21.06 2.89 -14.57
N GLN A 325 -21.64 2.81 -13.38
CA GLN A 325 -22.83 3.58 -13.01
C GLN A 325 -22.47 5.07 -12.92
N SER A 326 -23.35 5.92 -13.45
CA SER A 326 -23.19 7.37 -13.30
C SER A 326 -23.28 7.74 -11.83
N GLY A 327 -22.29 8.48 -11.33
CA GLY A 327 -22.30 8.99 -9.96
C GLY A 327 -21.95 7.97 -8.87
N PHE A 328 -21.47 6.77 -9.20
CA PHE A 328 -21.09 5.74 -8.20
C PHE A 328 -20.09 6.27 -7.16
N MET A 329 -19.15 7.13 -7.55
CA MET A 329 -18.19 7.76 -6.62
C MET A 329 -18.84 8.68 -5.58
N SER A 330 -20.12 9.06 -5.78
CA SER A 330 -20.89 9.89 -4.84
C SER A 330 -21.75 9.06 -3.87
N ILE A 331 -21.76 7.74 -3.99
CA ILE A 331 -22.38 6.85 -3.00
C ILE A 331 -21.65 7.03 -1.67
N PRO A 332 -22.34 7.31 -0.54
CA PRO A 332 -21.67 7.76 0.69
C PRO A 332 -20.55 6.89 1.20
N VAL A 333 -20.69 5.56 1.11
CA VAL A 333 -19.64 4.61 1.55
C VAL A 333 -18.44 4.66 0.60
N ILE A 334 -18.67 4.76 -0.71
CA ILE A 334 -17.61 4.85 -1.72
C ILE A 334 -16.90 6.21 -1.64
N ASP A 335 -17.67 7.30 -1.48
CA ASP A 335 -17.11 8.65 -1.29
C ASP A 335 -16.20 8.72 -0.05
N THR A 336 -16.63 8.09 1.06
CA THR A 336 -15.85 7.99 2.29
C THR A 336 -14.56 7.21 2.05
N PHE A 337 -14.64 6.06 1.39
CA PHE A 337 -13.47 5.27 1.02
C PHE A 337 -12.49 6.10 0.18
N LEU A 338 -12.95 6.66 -0.94
CA LEU A 338 -12.11 7.41 -1.87
C LEU A 338 -11.45 8.65 -1.27
N LYS A 339 -12.11 9.33 -0.32
CA LYS A 339 -11.63 10.60 0.26
C LYS A 339 -10.88 10.45 1.58
N LYS A 340 -11.10 9.34 2.31
CA LYS A 340 -10.58 9.18 3.67
C LYS A 340 -9.84 7.85 3.87
N GLU A 341 -10.49 6.73 3.57
CA GLU A 341 -9.96 5.43 3.94
C GLU A 341 -8.81 5.00 3.01
N SER A 342 -8.84 5.42 1.75
CA SER A 342 -7.79 5.17 0.77
C SER A 342 -6.83 6.34 0.54
N GLN A 343 -6.99 7.46 1.27
CA GLN A 343 -6.25 8.67 0.96
C GLN A 343 -5.04 8.85 1.89
N PRO A 344 -3.79 8.70 1.39
CA PRO A 344 -2.60 9.04 2.15
C PRO A 344 -2.41 10.56 2.26
N GLY A 345 -1.62 10.99 3.25
CA GLY A 345 -1.27 12.41 3.42
C GLY A 345 -2.34 13.27 4.09
N LEU A 346 -3.33 12.66 4.75
CA LEU A 346 -4.32 13.37 5.58
C LEU A 346 -3.81 13.69 6.99
N ALA A 347 -2.69 13.10 7.41
CA ALA A 347 -2.00 13.41 8.65
C ALA A 347 -0.54 13.81 8.35
N PRO A 348 0.11 14.62 9.23
CA PRO A 348 1.47 15.07 9.02
C PRO A 348 2.46 13.91 9.10
N LEU A 349 3.39 13.84 8.16
CA LEU A 349 4.51 12.91 8.18
C LEU A 349 5.75 13.61 8.74
N ASN A 350 6.29 13.06 9.83
CA ASN A 350 7.39 13.65 10.60
C ASN A 350 8.78 13.13 10.20
N LYS A 351 8.84 12.20 9.25
CA LYS A 351 10.08 11.62 8.72
C LYS A 351 10.23 11.95 7.24
N LYS A 352 11.42 11.71 6.71
CA LYS A 352 11.74 11.94 5.31
C LYS A 352 10.87 11.05 4.40
N VAL A 353 10.38 11.63 3.33
CA VAL A 353 9.58 10.97 2.29
C VAL A 353 10.18 11.31 0.94
N PHE A 354 10.70 10.31 0.24
CA PHE A 354 11.11 10.42 -1.14
C PHE A 354 9.95 9.96 -2.03
N ILE A 355 9.56 10.77 -3.00
CA ILE A 355 8.48 10.45 -3.94
C ILE A 355 9.05 10.51 -5.34
N TYR A 356 8.86 9.43 -6.10
CA TYR A 356 9.21 9.34 -7.51
C TYR A 356 7.95 9.22 -8.36
N GLN A 357 7.88 9.97 -9.47
CA GLN A 357 6.70 9.96 -10.35
C GLN A 357 7.07 10.15 -11.80
N GLY A 358 6.59 9.26 -12.67
CA GLY A 358 6.69 9.43 -14.11
C GLY A 358 5.74 10.52 -14.61
N GLU A 359 6.21 11.39 -15.50
CA GLU A 359 5.35 12.40 -16.15
C GLU A 359 4.54 11.78 -17.30
N ALA A 360 5.01 10.65 -17.85
CA ALA A 360 4.30 9.85 -18.84
C ALA A 360 3.43 8.73 -18.22
N ASP A 361 3.28 8.70 -16.89
CA ASP A 361 2.50 7.69 -16.17
C ASP A 361 1.00 7.88 -16.43
N THR A 362 0.39 6.90 -17.09
CA THR A 362 -1.06 6.87 -17.38
C THR A 362 -1.85 6.02 -16.37
N THR A 363 -1.17 5.26 -15.53
CA THR A 363 -1.78 4.43 -14.46
C THR A 363 -2.04 5.26 -13.19
N VAL A 364 -1.01 5.97 -12.73
CA VAL A 364 -1.09 6.99 -11.69
C VAL A 364 -0.63 8.32 -12.30
N PRO A 365 -1.53 9.09 -12.87
CA PRO A 365 -1.17 10.36 -13.50
C PRO A 365 -0.45 11.29 -12.53
N LYS A 366 0.62 11.94 -13.00
CA LYS A 366 1.41 12.90 -12.19
C LYS A 366 0.54 13.92 -11.44
N ALA A 367 -0.57 14.35 -12.04
CA ALA A 367 -1.50 15.27 -11.41
C ALA A 367 -2.09 14.74 -10.09
N ALA A 368 -2.29 13.42 -9.95
CA ALA A 368 -2.76 12.82 -8.70
C ALA A 368 -1.66 12.89 -7.61
N THR A 369 -0.42 12.66 -7.98
CA THR A 369 0.74 12.78 -7.05
C THR A 369 1.01 14.25 -6.69
N ASP A 370 0.84 15.19 -7.61
CA ASP A 370 0.95 16.63 -7.31
C ASP A 370 -0.11 17.05 -6.27
N LEU A 371 -1.36 16.57 -6.40
CA LEU A 371 -2.41 16.78 -5.41
C LEU A 371 -2.08 16.13 -4.05
N LEU A 372 -1.50 14.94 -4.05
CA LEU A 372 -1.05 14.28 -2.82
C LEU A 372 -0.03 15.14 -2.08
N ILE A 373 1.00 15.64 -2.77
CA ILE A 373 2.04 16.48 -2.17
C ILE A 373 1.45 17.79 -1.63
N ALA A 374 0.51 18.39 -2.36
CA ALA A 374 -0.19 19.58 -1.90
C ALA A 374 -0.99 19.28 -0.62
N SER A 375 -1.70 18.16 -0.58
CA SER A 375 -2.44 17.68 0.60
C SER A 375 -1.52 17.43 1.79
N MET A 376 -0.41 16.70 1.60
CA MET A 376 0.58 16.46 2.66
C MET A 376 1.07 17.75 3.30
N LYS A 377 1.41 18.76 2.48
CA LYS A 377 1.86 20.08 2.97
C LYS A 377 0.75 20.81 3.70
N ALA A 378 -0.47 20.81 3.16
CA ALA A 378 -1.64 21.45 3.78
C ALA A 378 -2.00 20.82 5.13
N ASN A 379 -1.76 19.51 5.29
CA ASN A 379 -2.00 18.78 6.53
C ASN A 379 -0.79 18.73 7.47
N GLY A 380 0.23 19.59 7.25
CA GLY A 380 1.30 19.83 8.21
C GLY A 380 2.59 19.05 7.98
N THR A 381 2.72 18.27 6.91
CA THR A 381 4.01 17.67 6.55
C THR A 381 4.98 18.77 6.12
N SER A 382 6.12 18.88 6.80
CA SER A 382 7.13 19.87 6.44
C SER A 382 7.62 19.67 5.00
N ALA A 383 7.75 20.76 4.25
CA ALA A 383 8.32 20.71 2.90
C ALA A 383 9.75 20.15 2.89
N SER A 384 10.52 20.35 3.97
CA SER A 384 11.86 19.78 4.14
C SER A 384 11.88 18.25 4.26
N ASN A 385 10.77 17.65 4.64
CA ASN A 385 10.63 16.19 4.70
C ASN A 385 10.26 15.56 3.37
N ILE A 386 9.78 16.33 2.40
CA ILE A 386 9.34 15.83 1.09
C ILE A 386 10.42 16.08 0.05
N GLN A 387 10.92 15.03 -0.57
CA GLN A 387 11.74 15.11 -1.77
C GLN A 387 10.96 14.48 -2.93
N TYR A 388 10.68 15.26 -3.96
CA TYR A 388 9.88 14.86 -5.10
C TYR A 388 10.71 14.90 -6.38
N THR A 389 10.81 13.75 -7.05
CA THR A 389 11.60 13.56 -8.26
C THR A 389 10.69 13.10 -9.40
N THR A 390 10.74 13.79 -10.55
CA THR A 390 9.95 13.47 -11.73
C THR A 390 10.80 13.46 -12.99
N SER A 391 10.34 12.74 -14.02
CA SER A 391 10.96 12.75 -15.35
C SER A 391 9.92 12.51 -16.44
N VAL A 392 10.06 13.22 -17.56
CA VAL A 392 9.28 12.98 -18.77
C VAL A 392 9.59 11.63 -19.44
N ALA A 393 10.74 11.04 -19.11
CA ALA A 393 11.17 9.74 -19.62
C ALA A 393 10.56 8.56 -18.89
N TRP A 394 9.87 8.80 -17.76
CA TRP A 394 9.31 7.72 -16.93
C TRP A 394 7.81 7.59 -17.13
N ASP A 395 7.36 6.38 -17.39
CA ASP A 395 5.99 5.91 -17.22
C ASP A 395 5.85 5.15 -15.87
N HIS A 396 4.71 4.46 -15.67
CA HIS A 396 4.43 3.73 -14.43
C HIS A 396 5.43 2.61 -14.12
N GLY A 397 5.91 1.90 -15.14
CA GLY A 397 6.88 0.82 -15.00
C GLY A 397 8.31 1.32 -14.95
N THR A 398 8.65 2.23 -15.86
CA THR A 398 10.03 2.70 -16.01
C THR A 398 10.48 3.61 -14.86
N VAL A 399 9.59 4.30 -14.16
CA VAL A 399 9.95 5.00 -12.91
C VAL A 399 10.50 4.03 -11.86
N TYR A 400 10.01 2.79 -11.84
CA TYR A 400 10.52 1.75 -10.96
C TYR A 400 11.82 1.14 -11.48
N THR A 401 11.85 0.65 -12.74
CA THR A 401 12.97 -0.13 -13.27
C THR A 401 14.23 0.68 -13.58
N GLN A 402 14.14 1.99 -13.72
CA GLN A 402 15.28 2.85 -14.09
C GLN A 402 15.93 3.57 -12.90
N ASN A 403 15.48 3.33 -11.66
CA ASN A 403 15.94 4.12 -10.51
C ASN A 403 16.38 3.29 -9.31
N TYR A 404 16.70 2.00 -9.48
CA TYR A 404 17.06 1.12 -8.35
C TYR A 404 18.20 1.65 -7.50
N GLU A 405 19.30 2.12 -8.12
CA GLU A 405 20.43 2.72 -7.41
C GLU A 405 19.99 3.92 -6.56
N SER A 406 19.21 4.83 -7.16
CA SER A 406 18.70 6.01 -6.44
C SER A 406 17.78 5.63 -5.27
N PHE A 407 17.03 4.54 -5.38
CA PHE A 407 16.18 4.06 -4.30
C PHE A 407 17.01 3.53 -3.14
N VAL A 408 18.05 2.75 -3.43
CA VAL A 408 18.99 2.24 -2.43
C VAL A 408 19.73 3.39 -1.76
N ASP A 409 20.26 4.35 -2.50
CA ASP A 409 20.92 5.57 -1.97
C ASP A 409 20.00 6.35 -1.02
N ASN A 410 18.70 6.48 -1.40
CA ASN A 410 17.72 7.16 -0.54
C ASN A 410 17.44 6.37 0.73
N ILE A 411 17.32 5.04 0.64
CA ILE A 411 17.16 4.18 1.83
C ILE A 411 18.38 4.33 2.74
N ASP A 412 19.60 4.27 2.21
CA ASP A 412 20.85 4.44 2.99
C ASP A 412 20.88 5.77 3.72
N SER A 413 20.47 6.85 3.04
CA SER A 413 20.39 8.18 3.63
C SER A 413 19.44 8.29 4.81
N LEU A 414 18.43 7.41 4.89
CA LEU A 414 17.49 7.36 6.01
C LEU A 414 18.11 6.76 7.28
N PHE A 415 19.13 5.92 7.16
CA PHE A 415 19.77 5.26 8.29
C PHE A 415 21.02 5.98 8.82
N GLN A 416 21.49 6.99 8.09
CA GLN A 416 22.55 7.91 8.54
C GLN A 416 21.98 8.92 9.55
#